data_55cae53a1153a0021ae9fa683ac1a9e7
#
_entry.id   55cae53a1153a0021ae9fa683ac1a9e7
#
_cell.length_a   1.000
_cell.length_b   1.000
_cell.length_c   1.000
_cell.angle_alpha   90.00
_cell.angle_beta   90.00
_cell.angle_gamma   90.00
#
_symmetry.space_group_name_H-M   'P 1'
#
loop_
_entity.id
_entity.type
_entity.pdbx_description
1 polymer ?
#
loop_
_entity_poly.entity_id
_entity_poly.type
_entity_poly.pdbx_seq_one_letter_code
_entity_poly.pdbx_strand_id
1 'polypeptide(L)'
;MSALLEVSGVSVSFDGFKALTNLSFSIDRAELRAVIGPNGAGKTTFMDVVTGKTKPDEGRVLWGEPPVSLLAKSESKIAMAGVGRKFQRPTVFEDQTVQDNLMMALKKARSPLAVLLFKPETPDFARVEELADVIGLGAVLSRKSGELSHGQKQWLEIGMLLAQEPKLLLV
;
A
#
# COMPACT_ATOMS: atom_id res chain seq x y z
N MET A 1 18.01 2.31 17.34
CA MET A 1 16.61 2.39 16.83
C MET A 1 16.33 1.10 16.11
N SER A 2 15.20 0.44 16.36
CA SER A 2 14.85 -0.77 15.62
C SER A 2 14.21 -0.40 14.29
N ALA A 3 14.58 -1.09 13.22
CA ALA A 3 14.02 -0.89 11.88
C ALA A 3 12.50 -1.14 11.89
N LEU A 4 11.74 -0.36 11.12
CA LEU A 4 10.30 -0.60 10.90
C LEU A 4 10.07 -1.89 10.12
N LEU A 5 10.90 -2.14 9.11
CA LEU A 5 10.95 -3.37 8.33
C LEU A 5 12.39 -3.86 8.26
N GLU A 6 12.60 -5.14 8.53
CA GLU A 6 13.90 -5.81 8.37
C GLU A 6 13.71 -7.06 7.50
N VAL A 7 14.47 -7.12 6.43
CA VAL A 7 14.56 -8.26 5.50
C VAL A 7 15.97 -8.80 5.57
N SER A 8 16.13 -10.08 5.88
CA SER A 8 17.45 -10.69 6.08
C SER A 8 17.56 -11.99 5.31
N GLY A 9 18.54 -12.05 4.40
CA GLY A 9 18.92 -13.26 3.66
C GLY A 9 17.82 -13.83 2.75
N VAL A 10 16.92 -12.99 2.26
CA VAL A 10 15.78 -13.43 1.45
C VAL A 10 16.22 -13.90 0.06
N SER A 11 15.85 -15.14 -0.28
CA SER A 11 16.03 -15.74 -1.61
C SER A 11 14.68 -16.17 -2.17
N VAL A 12 14.46 -15.93 -3.47
CA VAL A 12 13.24 -16.34 -4.20
C VAL A 12 13.63 -16.90 -5.54
N SER A 13 13.12 -18.08 -5.86
CA SER A 13 13.29 -18.72 -7.17
C SER A 13 11.93 -19.02 -7.81
N PHE A 14 11.83 -18.85 -9.13
CA PHE A 14 10.68 -19.24 -9.95
C PHE A 14 11.17 -20.16 -11.06
N ASP A 15 10.70 -21.39 -11.08
CA ASP A 15 11.04 -22.39 -12.12
C ASP A 15 12.56 -22.48 -12.42
N GLY A 16 13.37 -22.43 -11.34
CA GLY A 16 14.84 -22.49 -11.44
C GLY A 16 15.53 -21.14 -11.71
N PHE A 17 14.79 -20.08 -11.99
CA PHE A 17 15.32 -18.72 -12.11
C PHE A 17 15.35 -18.04 -10.74
N LYS A 18 16.55 -17.59 -10.32
CA LYS A 18 16.71 -16.86 -9.06
C LYS A 18 16.34 -15.39 -9.24
N ALA A 19 15.17 -15.00 -8.73
CA ALA A 19 14.68 -13.63 -8.78
C ALA A 19 15.29 -12.75 -7.67
N LEU A 20 15.53 -13.35 -6.49
CA LEU A 20 16.27 -12.72 -5.38
C LEU A 20 17.30 -13.70 -4.84
N THR A 21 18.47 -13.23 -4.47
CA THR A 21 19.53 -14.04 -3.89
C THR A 21 20.11 -13.35 -2.67
N ASN A 22 19.88 -13.93 -1.48
CA ASN A 22 20.42 -13.48 -0.20
C ASN A 22 20.22 -11.96 0.04
N LEU A 23 19.03 -11.43 -0.34
CA LEU A 23 18.70 -10.01 -0.20
C LEU A 23 18.53 -9.65 1.27
N SER A 24 19.29 -8.63 1.71
CA SER A 24 19.09 -8.00 3.02
C SER A 24 18.81 -6.51 2.83
N PHE A 25 17.82 -6.02 3.57
CA PHE A 25 17.29 -4.66 3.44
C PHE A 25 16.63 -4.25 4.75
N SER A 26 16.78 -2.99 5.13
CA SER A 26 16.05 -2.43 6.27
C SER A 26 15.56 -1.02 5.96
N ILE A 27 14.47 -0.62 6.58
CA ILE A 27 13.95 0.74 6.52
C ILE A 27 13.46 1.17 7.90
N ASP A 28 13.80 2.38 8.30
CA ASP A 28 13.41 2.97 9.57
C ASP A 28 12.08 3.74 9.45
N ARG A 29 11.56 4.19 10.58
CA ARG A 29 10.38 5.07 10.58
C ARG A 29 10.74 6.41 9.95
N ALA A 30 9.79 6.98 9.19
CA ALA A 30 9.94 8.25 8.49
C ALA A 30 11.14 8.29 7.51
N GLU A 31 11.62 7.13 7.08
CA GLU A 31 12.67 7.03 6.07
C GLU A 31 12.06 6.92 4.67
N LEU A 32 12.61 7.66 3.71
CA LEU A 32 12.36 7.49 2.28
C LEU A 32 13.55 6.75 1.65
N ARG A 33 13.28 5.61 1.02
CA ARG A 33 14.32 4.81 0.36
C ARG A 33 13.94 4.47 -1.07
N ALA A 34 14.78 4.83 -2.02
CA ALA A 34 14.63 4.47 -3.42
C ALA A 34 15.27 3.11 -3.71
N VAL A 35 14.52 2.22 -4.39
CA VAL A 35 15.03 0.94 -4.89
C VAL A 35 15.20 1.05 -6.40
N ILE A 36 16.45 1.09 -6.85
CA ILE A 36 16.82 1.32 -8.25
C ILE A 36 17.41 0.03 -8.83
N GLY A 37 17.14 -0.23 -10.10
CA GLY A 37 17.68 -1.37 -10.84
C GLY A 37 16.97 -1.58 -12.17
N PRO A 38 17.57 -2.34 -13.10
CA PRO A 38 16.96 -2.64 -14.40
C PRO A 38 15.67 -3.46 -14.27
N ASN A 39 14.95 -3.60 -15.37
CA ASN A 39 13.80 -4.52 -15.42
C ASN A 39 14.29 -5.96 -15.21
N GLY A 40 13.55 -6.73 -14.43
CA GLY A 40 13.97 -8.09 -14.03
C GLY A 40 14.91 -8.17 -12.82
N ALA A 41 15.37 -7.04 -12.25
CA ALA A 41 16.27 -7.03 -11.08
C ALA A 41 15.61 -7.46 -9.75
N GLY A 42 14.40 -7.99 -9.77
CA GLY A 42 13.73 -8.48 -8.56
C GLY A 42 12.99 -7.42 -7.74
N LYS A 43 12.92 -6.15 -8.17
CA LYS A 43 12.23 -5.07 -7.42
C LYS A 43 10.78 -5.42 -7.07
N THR A 44 10.02 -5.88 -8.07
CA THR A 44 8.62 -6.30 -7.87
C THR A 44 8.54 -7.53 -6.97
N THR A 45 9.44 -8.51 -7.14
CA THR A 45 9.50 -9.71 -6.30
C THR A 45 9.79 -9.35 -4.84
N PHE A 46 10.70 -8.40 -4.59
CA PHE A 46 10.93 -7.87 -3.24
C PHE A 46 9.65 -7.28 -2.62
N MET A 47 8.94 -6.43 -3.37
CA MET A 47 7.66 -5.87 -2.90
C MET A 47 6.60 -6.96 -2.68
N ASP A 48 6.55 -7.98 -3.55
CA ASP A 48 5.65 -9.13 -3.43
C ASP A 48 5.95 -9.95 -2.17
N VAL A 49 7.22 -10.09 -1.79
CA VAL A 49 7.61 -10.75 -0.54
C VAL A 49 7.16 -9.94 0.68
N VAL A 50 7.40 -8.62 0.69
CA VAL A 50 7.03 -7.75 1.81
C VAL A 50 5.51 -7.70 2.00
N THR A 51 4.73 -7.78 0.92
CA THR A 51 3.25 -7.77 0.98
C THR A 51 2.65 -9.16 1.19
N GLY A 52 3.47 -10.22 1.21
CA GLY A 52 3.01 -11.60 1.44
C GLY A 52 2.45 -12.32 0.22
N LYS A 53 2.47 -11.66 -0.96
CA LYS A 53 2.02 -12.25 -2.22
C LYS A 53 2.95 -13.37 -2.72
N THR A 54 4.27 -13.24 -2.44
CA THR A 54 5.28 -14.26 -2.73
C THR A 54 5.92 -14.71 -1.43
N LYS A 55 6.00 -16.03 -1.20
CA LYS A 55 6.75 -16.57 -0.08
C LYS A 55 8.19 -16.82 -0.55
N PRO A 56 9.20 -16.35 0.20
CA PRO A 56 10.58 -16.65 -0.12
C PRO A 56 10.93 -18.09 0.20
N ASP A 57 11.94 -18.63 -0.51
CA ASP A 57 12.49 -19.95 -0.25
C ASP A 57 13.32 -19.97 1.04
N GLU A 58 14.03 -18.85 1.29
CA GLU A 58 14.92 -18.66 2.43
C GLU A 58 14.82 -17.23 2.97
N GLY A 59 15.30 -17.04 4.21
CA GLY A 59 15.39 -15.75 4.85
C GLY A 59 14.20 -15.43 5.75
N ARG A 60 14.17 -14.17 6.22
CA ARG A 60 13.13 -13.67 7.13
C ARG A 60 12.74 -12.24 6.81
N VAL A 61 11.49 -11.92 7.12
CA VAL A 61 10.93 -10.57 7.00
C VAL A 61 10.26 -10.22 8.31
N LEU A 62 10.81 -9.25 9.03
CA LEU A 62 10.35 -8.78 10.34
C LEU A 62 9.73 -7.40 10.22
N TRP A 63 8.68 -7.14 10.96
CA TRP A 63 7.86 -5.94 10.92
C TRP A 63 7.51 -5.41 12.30
N GLY A 64 7.72 -4.11 12.51
CA GLY A 64 7.23 -3.37 13.67
C GLY A 64 7.99 -3.58 14.96
N GLU A 65 7.46 -3.02 16.04
CA GLU A 65 7.98 -3.13 17.40
C GLU A 65 6.85 -3.56 18.36
N PRO A 66 6.98 -4.75 19.00
CA PRO A 66 8.05 -5.75 18.83
C PRO A 66 8.02 -6.38 17.44
N PRO A 67 9.18 -6.84 16.93
CA PRO A 67 9.28 -7.39 15.58
C PRO A 67 8.47 -8.69 15.43
N VAL A 68 7.62 -8.74 14.41
CA VAL A 68 6.81 -9.92 14.07
C VAL A 68 7.11 -10.38 12.66
N SER A 69 7.12 -11.69 12.41
CA SER A 69 7.32 -12.22 11.06
C SER A 69 6.12 -11.92 10.17
N LEU A 70 6.38 -11.31 9.00
CA LEU A 70 5.37 -11.14 7.95
C LEU A 70 5.09 -12.44 7.20
N LEU A 71 6.06 -13.34 7.09
CA LEU A 71 5.94 -14.60 6.34
C LEU A 71 4.87 -15.55 6.90
N ALA A 72 4.49 -15.37 8.17
CA ALA A 72 3.43 -16.11 8.83
C ALA A 72 2.04 -15.49 8.68
N LYS A 73 1.94 -14.35 7.99
CA LYS A 73 0.69 -13.58 7.85
C LYS A 73 0.13 -13.69 6.43
N SER A 74 -1.19 -13.59 6.29
CA SER A 74 -1.84 -13.38 4.98
C SER A 74 -1.67 -11.94 4.50
N GLU A 75 -1.78 -11.72 3.18
CA GLU A 75 -1.72 -10.38 2.56
C GLU A 75 -2.66 -9.38 3.27
N SER A 76 -3.89 -9.78 3.57
CA SER A 76 -4.86 -8.93 4.27
C SER A 76 -4.40 -8.54 5.68
N LYS A 77 -3.77 -9.46 6.43
CA LYS A 77 -3.21 -9.17 7.77
C LYS A 77 -1.99 -8.25 7.69
N ILE A 78 -1.18 -8.36 6.62
CA ILE A 78 -0.04 -7.49 6.37
C ILE A 78 -0.54 -6.07 6.03
N ALA A 79 -1.54 -5.95 5.16
CA ALA A 79 -2.16 -4.66 4.86
C ALA A 79 -2.78 -4.01 6.11
N MET A 80 -3.51 -4.78 6.94
CA MET A 80 -4.04 -4.28 8.22
C MET A 80 -2.95 -3.89 9.23
N ALA A 81 -1.75 -4.47 9.14
CA ALA A 81 -0.61 -4.07 9.96
C ALA A 81 0.01 -2.73 9.52
N GLY A 82 -0.44 -2.18 8.38
CA GLY A 82 -0.05 -0.87 7.89
C GLY A 82 0.98 -0.89 6.75
N VAL A 83 1.11 -2.01 6.02
CA VAL A 83 1.90 -2.09 4.79
C VAL A 83 0.99 -1.80 3.60
N GLY A 84 1.11 -0.61 3.01
CA GLY A 84 0.40 -0.21 1.79
C GLY A 84 1.26 -0.43 0.55
N ARG A 85 0.63 -0.80 -0.57
CA ARG A 85 1.32 -0.95 -1.85
C ARG A 85 0.49 -0.37 -2.98
N LYS A 86 1.16 0.43 -3.83
CA LYS A 86 0.61 0.87 -5.11
C LYS A 86 0.81 -0.23 -6.16
N PHE A 87 -0.27 -0.60 -6.84
CA PHE A 87 -0.20 -1.53 -7.97
C PHE A 87 0.04 -0.77 -9.27
N GLN A 88 0.51 -1.49 -10.30
CA GLN A 88 0.85 -0.90 -11.60
C GLN A 88 -0.38 -0.40 -12.39
N ARG A 89 -1.54 -1.02 -12.17
CA ARG A 89 -2.81 -0.56 -12.76
C ARG A 89 -3.62 0.17 -11.70
N PRO A 90 -4.14 1.37 -12.01
CA PRO A 90 -5.01 2.09 -11.10
C PRO A 90 -6.24 1.26 -10.74
N THR A 91 -6.53 1.18 -9.44
CA THR A 91 -7.66 0.42 -8.88
C THR A 91 -8.75 1.38 -8.37
N VAL A 92 -9.08 2.37 -9.19
CA VAL A 92 -10.14 3.34 -8.88
C VAL A 92 -11.51 2.85 -9.35
N PHE A 93 -12.56 3.19 -8.63
CA PHE A 93 -13.94 2.94 -9.01
C PHE A 93 -14.39 4.02 -9.99
N GLU A 94 -14.31 3.75 -11.30
CA GLU A 94 -14.48 4.75 -12.35
C GLU A 94 -15.87 5.41 -12.39
N ASP A 95 -16.91 4.70 -12.00
CA ASP A 95 -18.28 5.21 -11.94
C ASP A 95 -18.57 6.08 -10.69
N GLN A 96 -17.66 6.08 -9.71
CA GLN A 96 -17.75 6.85 -8.50
C GLN A 96 -16.98 8.16 -8.60
N THR A 97 -17.36 9.15 -7.78
CA THR A 97 -16.62 10.42 -7.71
C THR A 97 -15.25 10.23 -7.07
N VAL A 98 -14.36 11.23 -7.22
CA VAL A 98 -13.09 11.30 -6.49
C VAL A 98 -13.33 11.24 -4.98
N GLN A 99 -14.33 11.98 -4.49
CA GLN A 99 -14.73 12.01 -3.08
C GLN A 99 -15.16 10.63 -2.60
N ASP A 100 -16.01 9.91 -3.36
CA ASP A 100 -16.49 8.59 -2.98
C ASP A 100 -15.35 7.56 -2.92
N ASN A 101 -14.42 7.60 -3.88
CA ASN A 101 -13.24 6.75 -3.89
C ASN A 101 -12.39 6.95 -2.63
N LEU A 102 -12.11 8.21 -2.26
CA LEU A 102 -11.36 8.52 -1.04
C LEU A 102 -12.13 8.12 0.21
N MET A 103 -13.45 8.38 0.26
CA MET A 103 -14.31 8.02 1.38
C MET A 103 -14.33 6.50 1.63
N MET A 104 -14.46 5.70 0.56
CA MET A 104 -14.43 4.23 0.66
C MET A 104 -13.06 3.69 1.12
N ALA A 105 -11.98 4.44 0.87
CA ALA A 105 -10.64 4.05 1.25
C ALA A 105 -10.29 4.39 2.71
N LEU A 106 -11.06 5.23 3.40
CA LEU A 106 -10.81 5.61 4.79
C LEU A 106 -10.69 4.38 5.69
N LYS A 107 -9.74 4.47 6.63
CA LYS A 107 -9.49 3.41 7.61
C LYS A 107 -10.60 3.37 8.68
N LYS A 108 -11.60 2.55 8.43
CA LYS A 108 -12.72 2.32 9.35
C LYS A 108 -12.95 0.83 9.62
N ALA A 109 -13.79 0.53 10.61
CA ALA A 109 -14.18 -0.85 10.91
C ALA A 109 -14.80 -1.52 9.69
N ARG A 110 -14.20 -2.62 9.23
CA ARG A 110 -14.59 -3.33 7.99
C ARG A 110 -15.42 -4.59 8.27
N SER A 111 -16.19 -4.62 9.35
CA SER A 111 -17.18 -5.70 9.51
C SER A 111 -18.34 -5.50 8.52
N PRO A 112 -18.96 -6.56 8.01
CA PRO A 112 -20.09 -6.44 7.08
C PRO A 112 -21.21 -5.54 7.62
N LEU A 113 -21.48 -5.63 8.91
CA LEU A 113 -22.51 -4.82 9.57
C LEU A 113 -22.08 -3.34 9.69
N ALA A 114 -20.81 -3.07 9.98
CA ALA A 114 -20.28 -1.71 10.04
C ALA A 114 -20.30 -1.04 8.66
N VAL A 115 -20.03 -1.78 7.58
CA VAL A 115 -20.11 -1.26 6.21
C VAL A 115 -21.57 -0.96 5.83
N LEU A 116 -22.50 -1.83 6.19
CA LEU A 116 -23.92 -1.64 5.89
C LEU A 116 -24.53 -0.44 6.64
N LEU A 117 -24.07 -0.19 7.87
CA LEU A 117 -24.53 0.91 8.72
C LEU A 117 -23.65 2.17 8.62
N PHE A 118 -22.66 2.16 7.71
CA PHE A 118 -21.75 3.29 7.56
C PHE A 118 -22.50 4.54 7.08
N LYS A 119 -22.42 5.59 7.89
CA LYS A 119 -22.84 6.94 7.52
C LYS A 119 -21.61 7.84 7.64
N PRO A 120 -21.22 8.55 6.55
CA PRO A 120 -20.13 9.52 6.63
C PRO A 120 -20.45 10.61 7.65
N GLU A 121 -19.46 10.97 8.46
CA GLU A 121 -19.56 12.04 9.44
C GLU A 121 -18.74 13.26 9.00
N THR A 122 -18.94 14.42 9.62
CA THR A 122 -18.20 15.64 9.30
C THR A 122 -16.68 15.46 9.31
N PRO A 123 -16.05 14.75 10.29
CA PRO A 123 -14.61 14.50 10.26
C PRO A 123 -14.14 13.67 9.04
N ASP A 124 -15.00 12.81 8.50
CA ASP A 124 -14.67 12.01 7.31
C ASP A 124 -14.55 12.89 6.07
N PHE A 125 -15.48 13.81 5.89
CA PHE A 125 -15.44 14.76 4.79
C PHE A 125 -14.22 15.68 4.88
N ALA A 126 -13.93 16.22 6.08
CA ALA A 126 -12.72 17.03 6.29
C ALA A 126 -11.44 16.25 5.96
N ARG A 127 -11.36 14.97 6.34
CA ARG A 127 -10.21 14.13 6.01
C ARG A 127 -10.09 13.86 4.51
N VAL A 128 -11.21 13.66 3.82
CA VAL A 128 -11.23 13.49 2.36
C VAL A 128 -10.78 14.76 1.64
N GLU A 129 -11.24 15.93 2.09
CA GLU A 129 -10.81 17.23 1.54
C GLU A 129 -9.30 17.44 1.71
N GLU A 130 -8.77 17.19 2.93
CA GLU A 130 -7.33 17.26 3.20
C GLU A 130 -6.52 16.33 2.27
N LEU A 131 -6.96 15.07 2.12
CA LEU A 131 -6.30 14.12 1.22
C LEU A 131 -6.37 14.57 -0.23
N ALA A 132 -7.52 15.10 -0.68
CA ALA A 132 -7.70 15.57 -2.04
C ALA A 132 -6.79 16.77 -2.34
N ASP A 133 -6.57 17.66 -1.39
CA ASP A 133 -5.63 18.77 -1.52
C ASP A 133 -4.19 18.28 -1.61
N VAL A 134 -3.79 17.32 -0.76
CA VAL A 134 -2.45 16.71 -0.80
C VAL A 134 -2.14 16.08 -2.15
N ILE A 135 -3.13 15.43 -2.79
CA ILE A 135 -2.94 14.79 -4.10
C ILE A 135 -3.29 15.72 -5.29
N GLY A 136 -3.62 16.98 -5.03
CA GLY A 136 -3.94 17.99 -6.07
C GLY A 136 -5.26 17.76 -6.80
N LEU A 137 -6.22 17.08 -6.20
CA LEU A 137 -7.54 16.77 -6.77
C LEU A 137 -8.71 17.51 -6.07
N GLY A 138 -8.45 18.44 -5.16
CA GLY A 138 -9.47 19.18 -4.41
C GLY A 138 -10.51 19.85 -5.31
N ALA A 139 -10.09 20.46 -6.42
CA ALA A 139 -10.98 21.15 -7.37
C ALA A 139 -11.93 20.20 -8.17
N VAL A 140 -11.70 18.87 -8.10
CA VAL A 140 -12.43 17.87 -8.91
C VAL A 140 -13.08 16.78 -8.06
N LEU A 141 -13.29 17.01 -6.76
CA LEU A 141 -13.86 16.04 -5.82
C LEU A 141 -15.20 15.44 -6.29
N SER A 142 -16.05 16.25 -6.91
CA SER A 142 -17.36 15.82 -7.41
C SER A 142 -17.34 15.15 -8.79
N ARG A 143 -16.18 15.15 -9.50
CA ARG A 143 -16.07 14.51 -10.81
C ARG A 143 -16.00 13.00 -10.69
N LYS A 144 -16.55 12.29 -11.66
CA LYS A 144 -16.37 10.84 -11.78
C LYS A 144 -14.91 10.52 -12.08
N SER A 145 -14.38 9.51 -11.40
CA SER A 145 -12.98 9.10 -11.53
C SER A 145 -12.67 8.55 -12.93
N GLY A 146 -13.67 8.03 -13.66
CA GLY A 146 -13.54 7.64 -15.05
C GLY A 146 -13.12 8.77 -15.99
N GLU A 147 -13.52 10.03 -15.68
CA GLU A 147 -13.23 11.23 -16.47
C GLU A 147 -11.85 11.84 -16.19
N LEU A 148 -11.14 11.34 -15.21
CA LEU A 148 -9.81 11.79 -14.85
C LEU A 148 -8.78 11.34 -15.89
N SER A 149 -7.74 12.16 -16.11
CA SER A 149 -6.57 11.74 -16.87
C SER A 149 -5.86 10.58 -16.18
N HIS A 150 -5.04 9.85 -16.93
CA HIS A 150 -4.26 8.72 -16.38
C HIS A 150 -3.41 9.15 -15.16
N GLY A 151 -2.74 10.30 -15.24
CA GLY A 151 -1.95 10.84 -14.14
C GLY A 151 -2.81 11.17 -12.91
N GLN A 152 -4.00 11.78 -13.11
CA GLN A 152 -4.93 12.07 -12.02
C GLN A 152 -5.46 10.78 -11.36
N LYS A 153 -5.74 9.72 -12.13
CA LYS A 153 -6.11 8.40 -11.59
C LYS A 153 -5.00 7.82 -10.72
N GLN A 154 -3.73 7.98 -11.12
CA GLN A 154 -2.60 7.55 -10.30
C GLN A 154 -2.50 8.33 -8.98
N TRP A 155 -2.72 9.64 -9.00
CA TRP A 155 -2.76 10.45 -7.79
C TRP A 155 -3.93 10.08 -6.89
N LEU A 156 -5.11 9.81 -7.46
CA LEU A 156 -6.26 9.33 -6.68
C LEU A 156 -5.95 8.01 -5.98
N GLU A 157 -5.30 7.06 -6.66
CA GLU A 157 -4.87 5.80 -6.06
C GLU A 157 -3.90 6.02 -4.88
N ILE A 158 -2.96 6.96 -5.02
CA ILE A 158 -2.06 7.34 -3.91
C ILE A 158 -2.88 7.91 -2.76
N GLY A 159 -3.85 8.78 -3.02
CA GLY A 159 -4.76 9.31 -2.01
C GLY A 159 -5.55 8.24 -1.28
N MET A 160 -6.06 7.25 -2.01
CA MET A 160 -6.76 6.09 -1.43
C MET A 160 -5.83 5.25 -0.54
N LEU A 161 -4.56 5.11 -0.91
CA LEU A 161 -3.57 4.44 -0.06
C LEU A 161 -3.27 5.25 1.20
N LEU A 162 -3.10 6.57 1.08
CA LEU A 162 -2.88 7.47 2.23
C LEU A 162 -4.08 7.49 3.19
N ALA A 163 -5.31 7.37 2.66
CA ALA A 163 -6.54 7.28 3.45
C ALA A 163 -6.55 6.06 4.39
N GLN A 164 -5.78 5.02 4.08
CA GLN A 164 -5.62 3.83 4.92
C GLN A 164 -4.57 4.02 6.03
N GLU A 165 -3.93 5.19 6.10
CA GLU A 165 -2.88 5.52 7.07
C GLU A 165 -1.78 4.45 7.16
N PRO A 166 -1.11 4.15 6.05
CA PRO A 166 -0.08 3.13 6.05
C PRO A 166 1.13 3.58 6.88
N LYS A 167 1.77 2.63 7.56
CA LYS A 167 3.06 2.85 8.25
C LYS A 167 4.24 2.71 7.31
N LEU A 168 4.08 1.91 6.25
CA LEU A 168 5.00 1.73 5.13
C LEU A 168 4.20 1.80 3.84
N LEU A 169 4.65 2.62 2.90
CA LEU A 169 4.09 2.73 1.57
C LEU A 169 5.12 2.28 0.53
N LEU A 170 4.76 1.26 -0.25
CA LEU A 170 5.52 0.76 -1.40
C LEU A 170 4.91 1.31 -2.69
N VAL A 171 5.67 2.11 -3.43
CA VAL A 171 5.20 2.79 -4.66
C VAL A 171 5.99 2.34 -5.87
#